data_e0646ea3a9458cfbd083ea1dc9ee0768
#
_entry.id   e0646ea3a9458cfbd083ea1dc9ee0768
#
_cell.length_a   1.000
_cell.length_b   1.000
_cell.length_c   1.000
_cell.angle_alpha   90.00
_cell.angle_beta   90.00
_cell.angle_gamma   90.00
#
_symmetry.space_group_name_H-M   'P 1'
#
loop_
_entity.id
_entity.type
_entity.pdbx_description
1 polymer ?
#
loop_
_entity_poly.entity_id
_entity_poly.type
_entity_poly.pdbx_seq_one_letter_code
_entity_poly.pdbx_strand_id
1 'polypeptide(L)'
;MAATKKYVVLADIESVRVPFTAFAAALEELSRIGEIAGCKFYGYSAKRTKDYGEFIQENSYDALSALPRKRKGKLDLRQVIDAARLAQFPNIDGFFLIYGNGDITPLIAYLKAYGKDVVAGVVEPDKNSVLCNKVITLDSNAQIQKVLDNGYKKVNAAAAPAPKKAAAPAAAPAPKKEASNDDAQLSALLAAIEKLTAED
;
A
#
# COMPACT_ATOMS: atom_id res chain seq x y z
N MET A 1 20.52 21.86 8.10
CA MET A 1 20.41 20.40 7.87
C MET A 1 19.46 20.20 6.71
N ALA A 2 19.81 19.41 5.68
CA ALA A 2 18.89 19.08 4.61
C ALA A 2 17.74 18.24 5.20
N ALA A 3 16.50 18.57 4.84
CA ALA A 3 15.34 17.79 5.28
C ALA A 3 15.44 16.36 4.72
N THR A 4 15.18 15.36 5.55
CA THR A 4 15.16 13.97 5.11
C THR A 4 13.98 13.75 4.17
N LYS A 5 14.25 13.23 2.98
CA LYS A 5 13.21 12.93 1.98
C LYS A 5 12.24 11.87 2.50
N LYS A 6 10.95 12.03 2.20
CA LYS A 6 9.88 11.11 2.59
C LYS A 6 9.40 10.30 1.38
N TYR A 7 9.49 8.99 1.50
CA TYR A 7 9.09 8.05 0.46
C TYR A 7 7.84 7.27 0.85
N VAL A 8 6.95 7.06 -0.11
CA VAL A 8 5.84 6.12 0.01
C VAL A 8 6.16 4.86 -0.80
N VAL A 9 5.96 3.71 -0.17
CA VAL A 9 6.16 2.40 -0.78
C VAL A 9 4.84 1.89 -1.34
N LEU A 10 4.81 1.59 -2.63
CA LEU A 10 3.66 0.99 -3.32
C LEU A 10 4.11 -0.34 -3.93
N ALA A 11 3.66 -1.46 -3.34
CA ALA A 11 4.17 -2.78 -3.67
C ALA A 11 3.11 -3.72 -4.24
N ASP A 12 3.22 -4.12 -5.51
CA ASP A 12 2.42 -5.20 -6.12
C ASP A 12 3.07 -6.56 -5.82
N ILE A 13 2.74 -7.12 -4.66
CA ILE A 13 3.30 -8.38 -4.16
C ILE A 13 2.71 -9.63 -4.82
N GLU A 14 1.60 -9.50 -5.54
CA GLU A 14 1.04 -10.60 -6.33
C GLU A 14 1.78 -10.81 -7.64
N SER A 15 2.08 -9.72 -8.33
CA SER A 15 2.67 -9.76 -9.65
C SER A 15 4.16 -10.10 -9.61
N VAL A 16 4.88 -9.56 -8.65
CA VAL A 16 6.34 -9.71 -8.55
C VAL A 16 6.75 -10.95 -7.76
N ARG A 17 5.92 -11.42 -6.82
CA ARG A 17 6.18 -12.59 -5.97
C ARG A 17 7.51 -12.55 -5.24
N VAL A 18 7.85 -11.39 -4.70
CA VAL A 18 9.07 -11.20 -3.92
C VAL A 18 8.90 -11.84 -2.55
N PRO A 19 9.87 -12.64 -2.06
CA PRO A 19 9.89 -13.07 -0.66
C PRO A 19 9.95 -11.87 0.28
N PHE A 20 9.28 -11.97 1.43
CA PHE A 20 9.27 -10.88 2.39
C PHE A 20 10.69 -10.46 2.84
N THR A 21 11.61 -11.41 2.95
CA THR A 21 13.01 -11.13 3.31
C THR A 21 13.71 -10.21 2.30
N ALA A 22 13.49 -10.40 0.99
CA ALA A 22 14.05 -9.55 -0.05
C ALA A 22 13.39 -8.16 -0.05
N PHE A 23 12.09 -8.10 0.22
CA PHE A 23 11.36 -6.85 0.40
C PHE A 23 11.88 -6.06 1.61
N ALA A 24 12.04 -6.71 2.77
CA ALA A 24 12.54 -6.08 3.98
C ALA A 24 13.95 -5.51 3.77
N ALA A 25 14.82 -6.24 3.08
CA ALA A 25 16.16 -5.75 2.74
C ALA A 25 16.13 -4.54 1.80
N ALA A 26 15.19 -4.52 0.85
CA ALA A 26 14.99 -3.36 -0.03
C ALA A 26 14.47 -2.13 0.74
N LEU A 27 13.62 -2.33 1.75
CA LEU A 27 13.20 -1.24 2.65
C LEU A 27 14.38 -0.70 3.47
N GLU A 28 15.28 -1.55 3.94
CA GLU A 28 16.49 -1.12 4.64
C GLU A 28 17.38 -0.26 3.72
N GLU A 29 17.52 -0.65 2.45
CA GLU A 29 18.25 0.15 1.48
C GLU A 29 17.55 1.49 1.17
N LEU A 30 16.22 1.50 1.08
CA LEU A 30 15.43 2.71 0.92
C LEU A 30 15.60 3.65 2.11
N SER A 31 15.61 3.13 3.34
CA SER A 31 15.75 3.91 4.56
C SER A 31 17.10 4.64 4.69
N ARG A 32 18.11 4.22 3.92
CA ARG A 32 19.41 4.92 3.85
C ARG A 32 19.35 6.20 3.01
N ILE A 33 18.34 6.35 2.16
CA ILE A 33 18.18 7.52 1.30
C ILE A 33 17.02 8.42 1.72
N GLY A 34 16.16 7.96 2.60
CA GLY A 34 15.05 8.75 3.13
C GLY A 34 14.19 8.00 4.14
N GLU A 35 13.22 8.71 4.67
CA GLU A 35 12.23 8.18 5.62
C GLU A 35 11.09 7.49 4.86
N ILE A 36 10.62 6.34 5.36
CA ILE A 36 9.44 5.66 4.82
C ILE A 36 8.19 6.23 5.49
N ALA A 37 7.44 7.04 4.76
CA ALA A 37 6.23 7.69 5.24
C ALA A 37 5.03 6.73 5.32
N GLY A 38 5.05 5.64 4.57
CA GLY A 38 4.02 4.61 4.59
C GLY A 38 4.22 3.57 3.50
N CYS A 39 3.55 2.42 3.68
CA CYS A 39 3.54 1.35 2.69
C CYS A 39 2.10 1.00 2.32
N LYS A 40 1.89 0.65 1.06
CA LYS A 40 0.63 0.11 0.57
C LYS A 40 0.88 -1.10 -0.32
N PHE A 41 0.16 -2.16 -0.05
CA PHE A 41 0.35 -3.45 -0.70
C PHE A 41 -0.83 -3.77 -1.62
N TYR A 42 -0.53 -4.25 -2.82
CA TYR A 42 -1.52 -4.66 -3.82
C TYR A 42 -1.39 -6.15 -4.09
N GLY A 43 -2.52 -6.83 -4.12
CA GLY A 43 -2.56 -8.26 -4.36
C GLY A 43 -2.27 -9.11 -3.12
N TYR A 44 -2.50 -8.58 -1.91
CA TYR A 44 -2.35 -9.35 -0.68
C TYR A 44 -3.30 -10.56 -0.64
N SER A 45 -2.77 -11.67 -0.17
CA SER A 45 -3.52 -12.91 0.04
C SER A 45 -2.98 -13.63 1.28
N ALA A 46 -3.84 -13.87 2.26
CA ALA A 46 -3.47 -14.59 3.49
C ALA A 46 -2.86 -16.00 3.25
N LYS A 47 -3.11 -16.60 2.08
CA LYS A 47 -2.52 -17.89 1.71
C LYS A 47 -1.20 -17.77 0.96
N ARG A 48 -1.09 -16.83 0.02
CA ARG A 48 0.06 -16.72 -0.91
C ARG A 48 1.13 -15.75 -0.47
N THR A 49 0.75 -14.75 0.29
CA THR A 49 1.62 -13.67 0.77
C THR A 49 1.50 -13.50 2.28
N LYS A 50 1.31 -14.63 3.00
CA LYS A 50 1.14 -14.65 4.45
C LYS A 50 2.31 -14.02 5.20
N ASP A 51 3.52 -14.16 4.64
CA ASP A 51 4.76 -13.67 5.26
C ASP A 51 4.81 -12.14 5.38
N TYR A 52 3.96 -11.43 4.62
CA TYR A 52 3.76 -10.00 4.74
C TYR A 52 2.74 -9.60 5.81
N GLY A 53 1.92 -10.58 6.28
CA GLY A 53 0.76 -10.30 7.13
C GLY A 53 1.13 -9.65 8.46
N GLU A 54 2.13 -10.20 9.14
CA GLU A 54 2.63 -9.67 10.42
C GLU A 54 3.14 -8.23 10.26
N PHE A 55 3.99 -8.00 9.27
CA PHE A 55 4.54 -6.67 8.98
C PHE A 55 3.46 -5.63 8.64
N ILE A 56 2.46 -6.01 7.84
CA ILE A 56 1.32 -5.16 7.49
C ILE A 56 0.52 -4.80 8.75
N GLN A 57 0.24 -5.80 9.59
CA GLN A 57 -0.56 -5.64 10.79
C GLN A 57 0.15 -4.81 11.86
N GLU A 58 1.42 -5.10 12.15
CA GLU A 58 2.22 -4.38 13.14
C GLU A 58 2.38 -2.89 12.82
N ASN A 59 2.50 -2.56 11.54
CA ASN A 59 2.70 -1.19 11.08
C ASN A 59 1.39 -0.51 10.65
N SER A 60 0.25 -1.19 10.73
CA SER A 60 -1.06 -0.68 10.29
C SER A 60 -1.06 -0.19 8.83
N TYR A 61 -0.35 -0.90 7.96
CA TYR A 61 -0.26 -0.56 6.55
C TYR A 61 -1.48 -1.04 5.75
N ASP A 62 -1.80 -0.32 4.69
CA ASP A 62 -2.89 -0.69 3.79
C ASP A 62 -2.54 -1.91 2.94
N ALA A 63 -3.43 -2.91 2.91
CA ALA A 63 -3.29 -4.07 2.06
C ALA A 63 -4.57 -4.35 1.27
N LEU A 64 -4.47 -4.24 -0.04
CA LEU A 64 -5.57 -4.52 -0.96
C LEU A 64 -5.52 -5.96 -1.44
N SER A 65 -6.64 -6.66 -1.34
CA SER A 65 -6.76 -8.03 -1.82
C SER A 65 -6.45 -8.17 -3.31
N ALA A 66 -5.95 -9.34 -3.69
CA ALA A 66 -5.75 -9.72 -5.07
C ALA A 66 -7.06 -9.63 -5.87
N LEU A 67 -6.99 -9.00 -7.05
CA LEU A 67 -8.12 -9.00 -7.99
C LEU A 67 -8.13 -10.28 -8.81
N PRO A 68 -9.33 -10.80 -9.16
CA PRO A 68 -9.43 -11.88 -10.13
C PRO A 68 -8.87 -11.40 -11.46
N ARG A 69 -7.69 -11.86 -11.83
CA ARG A 69 -7.01 -11.46 -13.06
C ARG A 69 -7.07 -12.60 -14.08
N LYS A 70 -7.52 -12.29 -15.28
CA LYS A 70 -7.50 -13.25 -16.39
C LYS A 70 -6.08 -13.58 -16.89
N ARG A 71 -5.08 -12.70 -16.61
CA ARG A 71 -3.69 -12.88 -17.04
C ARG A 71 -2.75 -12.51 -15.90
N LYS A 72 -1.79 -13.42 -15.61
CA LYS A 72 -0.75 -13.19 -14.60
C LYS A 72 0.16 -12.02 -14.99
N GLY A 73 0.63 -11.30 -13.99
CA GLY A 73 1.69 -10.31 -14.16
C GLY A 73 1.27 -8.94 -14.73
N LYS A 74 -0.03 -8.67 -14.90
CA LYS A 74 -0.49 -7.34 -15.30
C LYS A 74 -0.33 -6.34 -14.15
N LEU A 75 0.00 -5.11 -14.53
CA LEU A 75 0.03 -3.97 -13.64
C LEU A 75 -1.30 -3.79 -12.91
N ASP A 76 -1.24 -3.56 -11.60
CA ASP A 76 -2.41 -3.19 -10.82
C ASP A 76 -2.70 -1.70 -10.99
N LEU A 77 -3.79 -1.37 -11.68
CA LEU A 77 -4.16 0.03 -11.93
C LEU A 77 -4.45 0.81 -10.65
N ARG A 78 -4.81 0.13 -9.55
CA ARG A 78 -5.00 0.79 -8.24
C ARG A 78 -3.69 1.39 -7.76
N GLN A 79 -2.55 0.70 -7.98
CA GLN A 79 -1.22 1.24 -7.68
C GLN A 79 -0.93 2.53 -8.45
N VAL A 80 -1.28 2.56 -9.74
CA VAL A 80 -1.09 3.76 -10.59
C VAL A 80 -1.95 4.92 -10.10
N ILE A 81 -3.21 4.65 -9.79
CA ILE A 81 -4.15 5.67 -9.29
C ILE A 81 -3.69 6.23 -7.95
N ASP A 82 -3.29 5.35 -7.02
CA ASP A 82 -2.82 5.78 -5.71
C ASP A 82 -1.52 6.58 -5.80
N ALA A 83 -0.57 6.17 -6.65
CA ALA A 83 0.65 6.94 -6.89
C ALA A 83 0.34 8.35 -7.42
N ALA A 84 -0.56 8.45 -8.41
CA ALA A 84 -0.96 9.74 -8.99
C ALA A 84 -1.66 10.64 -7.97
N ARG A 85 -2.51 10.09 -7.11
CA ARG A 85 -3.19 10.84 -6.03
C ARG A 85 -2.20 11.30 -4.96
N LEU A 86 -1.30 10.42 -4.53
CA LEU A 86 -0.32 10.72 -3.49
C LEU A 86 0.75 11.70 -3.98
N ALA A 87 1.03 11.78 -5.28
CA ALA A 87 1.97 12.74 -5.85
C ALA A 87 1.56 14.21 -5.63
N GLN A 88 0.28 14.46 -5.39
CA GLN A 88 -0.25 15.80 -5.15
C GLN A 88 0.07 16.31 -3.73
N PHE A 89 0.48 15.44 -2.81
CA PHE A 89 0.81 15.86 -1.46
C PHE A 89 2.25 16.40 -1.37
N PRO A 90 2.43 17.63 -0.85
CA PRO A 90 3.74 18.28 -0.79
C PRO A 90 4.70 17.62 0.20
N ASN A 91 4.19 16.89 1.19
CA ASN A 91 4.98 16.20 2.21
C ASN A 91 5.49 14.81 1.78
N ILE A 92 5.25 14.40 0.54
CA ILE A 92 5.81 13.20 -0.06
C ILE A 92 6.86 13.64 -1.08
N ASP A 93 8.10 13.20 -0.92
CA ASP A 93 9.20 13.58 -1.80
C ASP A 93 9.47 12.53 -2.88
N GLY A 94 9.04 11.28 -2.65
CA GLY A 94 9.29 10.23 -3.63
C GLY A 94 8.47 8.97 -3.41
N PHE A 95 8.62 8.05 -4.36
CA PHE A 95 7.92 6.78 -4.40
C PHE A 95 8.90 5.64 -4.60
N PHE A 96 8.72 4.57 -3.82
CA PHE A 96 9.34 3.29 -4.09
C PHE A 96 8.30 2.36 -4.70
N LEU A 97 8.49 2.01 -5.98
CA LEU A 97 7.53 1.24 -6.76
C LEU A 97 8.03 -0.19 -6.98
N ILE A 98 7.30 -1.17 -6.45
CA ILE A 98 7.43 -2.58 -6.82
C ILE A 98 6.22 -2.91 -7.69
N TYR A 99 6.47 -3.21 -8.97
CA TYR A 99 5.42 -3.32 -9.98
C TYR A 99 5.56 -4.59 -10.82
N GLY A 100 4.43 -5.09 -11.29
CA GLY A 100 4.39 -6.23 -12.19
C GLY A 100 4.71 -5.87 -13.63
N ASN A 101 4.57 -6.86 -14.52
CA ASN A 101 4.78 -6.68 -15.97
C ASN A 101 3.77 -5.67 -16.53
N GLY A 102 4.26 -4.54 -16.94
CA GLY A 102 3.45 -3.48 -17.53
C GLY A 102 4.32 -2.30 -17.91
N ASP A 103 3.78 -1.43 -18.75
CA ASP A 103 4.43 -0.17 -19.08
C ASP A 103 3.98 0.88 -18.05
N ILE A 104 4.89 1.24 -17.13
CA ILE A 104 4.67 2.30 -16.14
C ILE A 104 5.39 3.59 -16.51
N THR A 105 5.96 3.67 -17.73
CA THR A 105 6.62 4.89 -18.24
C THR A 105 5.75 6.15 -18.05
N PRO A 106 4.43 6.12 -18.37
CA PRO A 106 3.58 7.29 -18.18
C PRO A 106 3.48 7.70 -16.70
N LEU A 107 3.43 6.73 -15.78
CA LEU A 107 3.42 7.01 -14.35
C LEU A 107 4.73 7.63 -13.88
N ILE A 108 5.87 7.08 -14.30
CA ILE A 108 7.18 7.62 -13.94
C ILE A 108 7.31 9.07 -14.43
N ALA A 109 6.93 9.33 -15.68
CA ALA A 109 6.95 10.68 -16.25
C ALA A 109 6.03 11.65 -15.46
N TYR A 110 4.84 11.20 -15.09
CA TYR A 110 3.90 11.96 -14.28
C TYR A 110 4.49 12.31 -12.91
N LEU A 111 5.02 11.32 -12.17
CA LEU A 111 5.62 11.54 -10.86
C LEU A 111 6.80 12.53 -10.92
N LYS A 112 7.66 12.38 -11.92
CA LYS A 112 8.79 13.31 -12.14
C LYS A 112 8.33 14.73 -12.49
N ALA A 113 7.25 14.87 -13.26
CA ALA A 113 6.65 16.19 -13.54
C ALA A 113 6.14 16.88 -12.29
N TYR A 114 5.71 16.11 -11.27
CA TYR A 114 5.37 16.62 -9.93
C TYR A 114 6.58 16.80 -8.99
N GLY A 115 7.80 16.69 -9.53
CA GLY A 115 9.04 16.84 -8.76
C GLY A 115 9.31 15.70 -7.78
N LYS A 116 8.68 14.52 -7.97
CA LYS A 116 8.85 13.37 -7.09
C LYS A 116 9.99 12.49 -7.55
N ASP A 117 10.77 12.02 -6.60
CA ASP A 117 11.76 10.97 -6.86
C ASP A 117 11.04 9.62 -7.09
N VAL A 118 11.54 8.85 -8.05
CA VAL A 118 11.02 7.51 -8.32
C VAL A 118 12.14 6.50 -8.14
N VAL A 119 11.93 5.58 -7.21
CA VAL A 119 12.82 4.44 -6.97
C VAL A 119 12.10 3.18 -7.43
N ALA A 120 12.74 2.40 -8.28
CA ALA A 120 12.20 1.11 -8.74
C ALA A 120 12.70 -0.03 -7.87
N GLY A 121 11.78 -0.90 -7.41
CA GLY A 121 12.07 -2.19 -6.80
C GLY A 121 11.82 -3.30 -7.82
N VAL A 122 12.87 -3.90 -8.34
CA VAL A 122 12.78 -4.90 -9.42
C VAL A 122 13.65 -6.12 -9.13
N VAL A 123 13.23 -7.28 -9.59
CA VAL A 123 14.07 -8.50 -9.54
C VAL A 123 15.19 -8.38 -10.55
N GLU A 124 14.86 -7.96 -11.77
CA GLU A 124 15.81 -7.68 -12.83
C GLU A 124 15.50 -6.31 -13.42
N PRO A 125 16.54 -5.48 -13.70
CA PRO A 125 16.34 -4.19 -14.35
C PRO A 125 15.60 -4.33 -15.68
N ASP A 126 14.57 -3.50 -15.87
CA ASP A 126 13.75 -3.46 -17.07
C ASP A 126 13.78 -2.06 -17.70
N LYS A 127 13.08 -1.90 -18.84
CA LYS A 127 12.99 -0.62 -19.56
C LYS A 127 12.40 0.53 -18.71
N ASN A 128 11.52 0.21 -17.75
CA ASN A 128 10.91 1.23 -16.89
C ASN A 128 11.88 1.64 -15.78
N SER A 129 12.61 0.69 -15.20
CA SER A 129 13.54 0.95 -14.10
C SER A 129 14.69 1.88 -14.50
N VAL A 130 15.12 1.84 -15.76
CA VAL A 130 16.14 2.75 -16.31
C VAL A 130 15.69 4.22 -16.26
N LEU A 131 14.39 4.47 -16.31
CA LEU A 131 13.81 5.82 -16.22
C LEU A 131 13.68 6.33 -14.78
N CYS A 132 13.88 5.49 -13.79
CA CYS A 132 13.78 5.86 -12.38
C CYS A 132 15.04 6.59 -11.88
N ASN A 133 14.93 7.31 -10.77
CA ASN A 133 16.05 8.01 -10.15
C ASN A 133 17.03 7.03 -9.51
N LYS A 134 16.52 5.90 -9.01
CA LYS A 134 17.31 4.83 -8.40
C LYS A 134 16.62 3.49 -8.67
N VAL A 135 17.41 2.43 -8.71
CA VAL A 135 16.95 1.04 -8.79
C VAL A 135 17.46 0.29 -7.56
N ILE A 136 16.58 -0.41 -6.89
CA ILE A 136 16.89 -1.34 -5.82
C ILE A 136 16.52 -2.74 -6.29
N THR A 137 17.49 -3.63 -6.35
CA THR A 137 17.26 -5.00 -6.81
C THR A 137 16.67 -5.84 -5.66
N LEU A 138 15.59 -6.53 -5.96
CA LEU A 138 14.90 -7.44 -5.03
C LEU A 138 15.52 -8.85 -5.15
N ASP A 139 16.80 -8.96 -4.86
CA ASP A 139 17.54 -10.22 -4.96
C ASP A 139 17.40 -11.02 -3.65
N SER A 140 16.85 -12.22 -3.76
CA SER A 140 16.63 -13.11 -2.63
C SER A 140 17.95 -13.70 -2.04
N ASN A 141 19.00 -13.77 -2.81
CA ASN A 141 20.22 -14.47 -2.39
C ASN A 141 21.28 -13.54 -1.73
N ALA A 142 21.55 -12.38 -2.31
CA ALA A 142 22.56 -11.46 -1.78
C ALA A 142 22.09 -10.67 -0.55
N GLN A 143 20.79 -10.52 -0.38
CA GLN A 143 20.18 -9.68 0.67
C GLN A 143 19.70 -10.48 1.89
N ILE A 144 19.40 -11.77 1.75
CA ILE A 144 19.05 -12.65 2.87
C ILE A 144 20.16 -12.65 3.92
N GLN A 145 21.42 -12.70 3.48
CA GLN A 145 22.57 -12.67 4.40
C GLN A 145 22.58 -11.37 5.21
N LYS A 146 22.31 -10.21 4.59
CA LYS A 146 22.29 -8.91 5.26
C LYS A 146 21.15 -8.76 6.25
N VAL A 147 19.97 -9.31 5.94
CA VAL A 147 18.81 -9.26 6.85
C VAL A 147 19.00 -10.18 8.04
N LEU A 148 19.58 -11.34 7.84
CA LEU A 148 19.93 -12.27 8.93
C LEU A 148 21.01 -11.69 9.85
N ASP A 149 21.99 -10.97 9.30
CA ASP A 149 23.09 -10.35 10.06
C ASP A 149 22.63 -9.11 10.86
N ASN A 150 21.66 -8.36 10.35
CA ASN A 150 21.18 -7.11 10.98
C ASN A 150 19.96 -7.28 11.89
N GLY A 151 19.33 -8.44 11.89
CA GLY A 151 18.17 -8.78 12.72
C GLY A 151 16.89 -8.01 12.36
N TYR A 152 15.82 -8.75 12.25
CA TYR A 152 14.45 -8.32 11.91
C TYR A 152 13.94 -7.07 12.69
N LYS A 153 14.50 -6.87 13.91
CA LYS A 153 14.12 -5.75 14.79
C LYS A 153 14.54 -4.36 14.29
N LYS A 154 15.54 -4.26 13.41
CA LYS A 154 16.02 -2.96 12.92
C LYS A 154 15.15 -2.36 11.82
N VAL A 155 14.49 -3.19 11.02
CA VAL A 155 13.60 -2.71 9.95
C VAL A 155 12.34 -2.07 10.55
N ASN A 156 11.83 -2.66 11.63
CA ASN A 156 10.65 -2.14 12.35
C ASN A 156 10.94 -0.86 13.15
N ALA A 157 12.18 -0.64 13.57
CA ALA A 157 12.56 0.57 14.31
C ALA A 157 12.75 1.80 13.41
N ALA A 158 13.00 1.60 12.10
CA ALA A 158 13.17 2.70 11.14
C ALA A 158 11.84 3.14 10.49
N ALA A 159 10.77 2.37 10.65
CA ALA A 159 9.52 2.54 9.92
C ALA A 159 8.40 3.26 10.69
N ALA A 160 8.63 3.77 11.90
CA ALA A 160 7.57 4.48 12.63
C ALA A 160 8.06 5.63 13.50
N PRO A 161 7.65 6.86 13.21
CA PRO A 161 7.16 7.69 14.28
C PRO A 161 5.69 7.28 14.52
N ALA A 162 5.42 6.64 15.66
CA ALA A 162 4.06 6.40 16.13
C ALA A 162 3.25 7.70 16.03
N PRO A 163 2.03 7.69 15.49
CA PRO A 163 1.16 8.85 15.58
C PRO A 163 0.97 9.13 17.07
N LYS A 164 1.43 10.29 17.52
CA LYS A 164 1.13 10.79 18.87
C LYS A 164 -0.39 10.74 18.99
N LYS A 165 -0.88 9.85 19.84
CA LYS A 165 -2.27 9.79 20.28
C LYS A 165 -2.67 11.21 20.68
N ALA A 166 -3.45 11.88 19.86
CA ALA A 166 -4.13 13.09 20.27
C ALA A 166 -5.04 12.66 21.42
N ALA A 167 -4.86 13.31 22.56
CA ALA A 167 -5.68 13.08 23.75
C ALA A 167 -7.14 13.28 23.35
N ALA A 168 -7.95 12.27 23.57
CA ALA A 168 -9.39 12.34 23.40
C ALA A 168 -9.94 13.43 24.31
N PRO A 169 -10.80 14.35 23.82
CA PRO A 169 -11.57 15.20 24.69
C PRO A 169 -12.59 14.33 25.46
N ALA A 170 -12.75 14.69 26.74
CA ALA A 170 -13.58 14.01 27.69
C ALA A 170 -15.02 13.74 27.17
N ALA A 171 -15.51 12.56 27.51
CA ALA A 171 -16.85 12.05 27.18
C ALA A 171 -17.95 13.05 27.59
N ALA A 172 -18.77 13.45 26.62
CA ALA A 172 -20.12 13.95 26.86
C ALA A 172 -21.11 12.75 26.98
N PRO A 173 -22.16 12.84 27.80
CA PRO A 173 -23.03 11.70 28.12
C PRO A 173 -23.85 11.27 26.90
N ALA A 174 -24.03 9.96 26.78
CA ALA A 174 -24.78 9.30 25.72
C ALA A 174 -26.24 9.80 25.65
N PRO A 175 -26.77 10.13 24.46
CA PRO A 175 -28.22 10.26 24.31
C PRO A 175 -28.85 8.87 24.23
N LYS A 176 -30.02 8.77 24.89
CA LYS A 176 -30.89 7.59 24.94
C LYS A 176 -31.29 7.18 23.52
N LYS A 177 -31.29 5.85 23.28
CA LYS A 177 -31.86 5.22 22.09
C LYS A 177 -33.34 5.65 21.93
N GLU A 178 -33.61 6.44 20.90
CA GLU A 178 -34.92 6.50 20.28
C GLU A 178 -34.98 5.39 19.22
N ALA A 179 -36.02 4.59 19.27
CA ALA A 179 -36.31 3.53 18.33
C ALA A 179 -36.46 4.15 16.92
N SER A 180 -35.66 3.70 15.99
CA SER A 180 -35.66 4.24 14.65
C SER A 180 -36.92 3.81 13.89
N ASN A 181 -37.52 4.77 13.24
CA ASN A 181 -38.72 4.64 12.40
C ASN A 181 -38.43 3.87 11.06
N ASP A 182 -37.24 3.32 10.92
CA ASP A 182 -36.79 2.67 9.69
C ASP A 182 -37.40 1.28 9.49
N ASP A 183 -37.65 0.53 10.56
CA ASP A 183 -38.30 -0.78 10.48
C ASP A 183 -39.77 -0.71 10.05
N ALA A 184 -40.46 0.35 10.42
CA ALA A 184 -41.86 0.56 9.99
C ALA A 184 -41.93 0.96 8.48
N GLN A 185 -40.97 1.69 7.98
CA GLN A 185 -40.90 2.04 6.56
C GLN A 185 -40.51 0.85 5.68
N LEU A 186 -39.59 -0.01 6.15
CA LEU A 186 -39.22 -1.23 5.43
C LEU A 186 -40.38 -2.22 5.34
N SER A 187 -41.15 -2.40 6.40
CA SER A 187 -42.35 -3.26 6.41
C SER A 187 -43.45 -2.75 5.47
N ALA A 188 -43.62 -1.43 5.40
CA ALA A 188 -44.61 -0.84 4.48
C ALA A 188 -44.19 -0.99 3.00
N LEU A 189 -42.90 -0.91 2.71
CA LEU A 189 -42.35 -1.09 1.35
C LEU A 189 -42.48 -2.55 0.89
N LEU A 190 -42.21 -3.53 1.76
CA LEU A 190 -42.37 -4.96 1.45
C LEU A 190 -43.83 -5.33 1.19
N ALA A 191 -44.77 -4.80 1.97
CA ALA A 191 -46.20 -5.02 1.76
C ALA A 191 -46.73 -4.38 0.45
N ALA A 192 -46.13 -3.27 -0.02
CA ALA A 192 -46.46 -2.66 -1.30
C ALA A 192 -45.97 -3.47 -2.50
N ILE A 193 -44.79 -4.09 -2.37
CA ILE A 193 -44.22 -4.96 -3.40
C ILE A 193 -45.02 -6.27 -3.56
N GLU A 194 -45.45 -6.88 -2.45
CA GLU A 194 -46.29 -8.08 -2.49
C GLU A 194 -47.65 -7.84 -3.17
N LYS A 195 -48.24 -6.65 -3.01
CA LYS A 195 -49.49 -6.31 -3.69
C LYS A 195 -49.34 -6.12 -5.20
N LEU A 196 -48.20 -5.64 -5.64
CA LEU A 196 -47.91 -5.44 -7.07
C LEU A 196 -47.61 -6.73 -7.82
N THR A 197 -47.16 -7.78 -7.11
CA THR A 197 -46.86 -9.10 -7.71
C THR A 197 -48.04 -10.07 -7.67
N ALA A 198 -49.16 -9.71 -7.05
CA ALA A 198 -50.38 -10.56 -6.96
C ALA A 198 -51.47 -10.19 -7.96
N GLU A 199 -51.25 -9.20 -8.83
CA GLU A 199 -52.22 -8.74 -9.86
C GLU A 199 -51.76 -9.03 -11.31
N ASP A 200 -50.88 -10.01 -11.56
CA ASP A 200 -50.55 -10.54 -12.88
C ASP A 200 -50.95 -12.02 -13.01
#